data_af66855da68f245a0c03d1e4930d74b6
#
_entry.id   af66855da68f245a0c03d1e4930d74b6
#
_cell.length_a   1.000
_cell.length_b   1.000
_cell.length_c   1.000
_cell.angle_alpha   90.00
_cell.angle_beta   90.00
_cell.angle_gamma   90.00
#
_symmetry.space_group_name_H-M   'P 1'
#
loop_
_entity.id
_entity.type
_entity.pdbx_description
1 polymer ?
#
loop_
_entity_poly.entity_id
_entity_poly.type
_entity_poly.pdbx_seq_one_letter_code
_entity_poly.pdbx_strand_id
1 'polypeptide(L)'
;MPHWDRPTQVTRRRVLAGAGALAAAPTLSRVAPAAAKAAPMITRTVPATGEAMPAVGMGTWITFNVGEDPELRDHRATILRTFFDMGGGMIDSSPMYGSSQAVVGHGLDKLGYPDGLISATKVWTRFGGGAEDQMAEARELWGVETFDVMQVHNLVNWREHLKTLRAAKDAGRIRYIGVTTSHGSRHDELERVMRDEPIDFVQFTYNIVDRWAEDRLLPLAQDKGIGVIINRPFKRKQLFRMFQDQPLPDWAGPEVDAENWAQFFLKFIIGHPAVTCAIPATSQIPHMRENMGALTGDLPGEKTRRKMVRYIESL
;
A
#
# COMPACT_ATOMS: atom_id res chain seq x y z
N MET A 1 57.03 -35.87 -6.20
CA MET A 1 58.38 -35.50 -6.74
C MET A 1 58.57 -36.23 -8.05
N PRO A 2 59.25 -35.67 -9.03
CA PRO A 2 59.48 -34.28 -9.44
C PRO A 2 59.02 -34.08 -10.90
N HIS A 3 59.04 -32.99 -11.63
CA HIS A 3 59.86 -31.86 -12.02
C HIS A 3 59.04 -31.01 -13.02
N TRP A 4 58.98 -29.79 -12.87
CA TRP A 4 59.56 -28.59 -13.48
C TRP A 4 60.00 -28.77 -14.97
N ASP A 5 59.46 -27.89 -15.86
CA ASP A 5 60.24 -26.84 -16.51
C ASP A 5 59.44 -25.90 -17.38
N ARG A 6 59.73 -24.60 -17.23
CA ARG A 6 59.49 -23.48 -18.14
C ARG A 6 60.77 -23.23 -18.96
N PRO A 7 60.87 -22.22 -19.77
CA PRO A 7 60.07 -21.54 -20.82
C PRO A 7 60.90 -21.34 -22.10
N THR A 8 60.36 -20.83 -23.19
CA THR A 8 61.15 -20.11 -24.17
C THR A 8 60.35 -18.99 -24.87
N GLN A 9 60.89 -17.79 -24.73
CA GLN A 9 60.70 -16.63 -25.58
C GLN A 9 61.41 -16.81 -26.92
N VAL A 10 60.87 -16.18 -28.00
CA VAL A 10 61.68 -15.62 -29.12
C VAL A 10 60.71 -14.70 -29.93
N THR A 11 60.88 -13.46 -29.86
CA THR A 11 61.49 -12.37 -30.64
C THR A 11 60.83 -11.92 -31.95
N ARG A 12 60.75 -10.61 -31.97
CA ARG A 12 60.35 -9.63 -32.98
C ARG A 12 61.02 -9.80 -34.38
N ARG A 13 60.26 -9.31 -35.37
CA ARG A 13 60.60 -8.59 -36.62
C ARG A 13 60.00 -9.26 -37.84
N ARG A 14 59.18 -8.59 -38.68
CA ARG A 14 59.53 -7.53 -39.66
C ARG A 14 58.28 -6.99 -40.33
N VAL A 15 58.32 -5.70 -40.56
CA VAL A 15 57.56 -4.81 -41.39
C VAL A 15 57.48 -5.27 -42.84
N LEU A 16 56.29 -5.11 -43.45
CA LEU A 16 56.18 -4.64 -44.85
C LEU A 16 54.81 -3.97 -45.11
N ALA A 17 54.85 -2.82 -45.74
CA ALA A 17 53.74 -1.95 -46.05
C ALA A 17 52.89 -2.53 -47.19
N GLY A 18 51.57 -2.30 -47.08
CA GLY A 18 50.61 -2.47 -48.16
C GLY A 18 49.49 -1.45 -48.00
N ALA A 19 49.50 -0.45 -48.89
CA ALA A 19 48.42 0.54 -48.95
C ALA A 19 47.12 -0.12 -49.43
N GLY A 20 46.06 -0.05 -48.60
CA GLY A 20 44.73 -0.52 -48.95
C GLY A 20 43.68 0.50 -48.50
N ALA A 21 42.84 0.95 -49.42
CA ALA A 21 41.88 1.99 -49.33
C ALA A 21 40.99 1.94 -48.08
N LEU A 22 40.89 3.05 -47.32
CA LEU A 22 39.90 3.27 -46.30
C LEU A 22 38.52 3.44 -46.93
N ALA A 23 37.67 2.41 -46.88
CA ALA A 23 36.23 2.55 -47.04
C ALA A 23 35.70 2.98 -45.70
N ALA A 24 35.31 4.25 -45.58
CA ALA A 24 34.57 4.78 -44.43
C ALA A 24 33.17 4.17 -44.40
N ALA A 25 32.96 3.17 -43.56
CA ALA A 25 31.59 2.72 -43.20
C ALA A 25 30.96 3.74 -42.28
N PRO A 26 29.73 4.20 -42.57
CA PRO A 26 29.02 5.08 -41.65
C PRO A 26 28.70 4.30 -40.35
N THR A 27 29.29 4.71 -39.26
CA THR A 27 28.91 4.25 -37.92
C THR A 27 27.52 4.80 -37.61
N LEU A 28 26.49 4.01 -37.85
CA LEU A 28 25.15 4.26 -37.30
C LEU A 28 25.26 4.20 -35.80
N SER A 29 25.44 5.36 -35.17
CA SER A 29 25.25 5.51 -33.70
C SER A 29 23.82 5.10 -33.39
N ARG A 30 23.64 3.88 -32.88
CA ARG A 30 22.38 3.50 -32.23
C ARG A 30 22.23 4.40 -30.99
N VAL A 31 21.44 5.45 -31.13
CA VAL A 31 20.90 6.18 -29.99
C VAL A 31 20.05 5.16 -29.23
N ALA A 32 20.59 4.64 -28.12
CA ALA A 32 19.79 3.87 -27.19
C ALA A 32 18.61 4.75 -26.76
N PRO A 33 17.36 4.25 -26.80
CA PRO A 33 16.24 5.03 -26.28
C PRO A 33 16.58 5.37 -24.81
N ALA A 34 16.54 6.67 -24.49
CA ALA A 34 16.68 7.13 -23.13
C ALA A 34 15.63 6.37 -22.29
N ALA A 35 16.08 5.61 -21.29
CA ALA A 35 15.15 4.95 -20.37
C ALA A 35 14.20 6.01 -19.83
N ALA A 36 12.93 5.91 -20.17
CA ALA A 36 11.91 6.82 -19.69
C ALA A 36 11.99 6.77 -18.16
N LYS A 37 12.28 7.94 -17.54
CA LYS A 37 12.38 8.04 -16.09
C LYS A 37 11.01 7.61 -15.54
N ALA A 38 10.95 6.54 -14.77
CA ALA A 38 9.71 6.08 -14.17
C ALA A 38 9.02 7.26 -13.48
N ALA A 39 7.72 7.45 -13.72
CA ALA A 39 6.97 8.51 -13.08
C ALA A 39 7.10 8.38 -11.55
N PRO A 40 7.25 9.49 -10.81
CA PRO A 40 7.39 9.43 -9.37
C PRO A 40 6.14 8.79 -8.76
N MET A 41 6.36 7.90 -7.80
CA MET A 41 5.29 7.23 -7.08
C MET A 41 4.52 8.24 -6.22
N ILE A 42 3.20 8.14 -6.22
CA ILE A 42 2.33 8.99 -5.40
C ILE A 42 2.45 8.59 -3.93
N THR A 43 2.99 9.49 -3.13
CA THR A 43 3.09 9.38 -1.69
C THR A 43 2.24 10.44 -0.99
N ARG A 44 1.91 10.21 0.27
CA ARG A 44 1.27 11.15 1.18
C ARG A 44 2.08 11.28 2.45
N THR A 45 2.08 12.45 3.02
CA THR A 45 2.76 12.72 4.28
C THR A 45 1.93 12.21 5.46
N VAL A 46 2.55 11.48 6.38
CA VAL A 46 1.97 11.18 7.69
C VAL A 46 1.98 12.46 8.53
N PRO A 47 0.82 13.03 8.91
CA PRO A 47 0.79 14.36 9.53
C PRO A 47 1.59 14.44 10.85
N ALA A 48 1.59 13.35 11.63
CA ALA A 48 2.24 13.30 12.94
C ALA A 48 3.79 13.41 12.86
N THR A 49 4.42 13.00 11.77
CA THR A 49 5.90 12.92 11.67
C THR A 49 6.49 13.59 10.44
N GLY A 50 5.68 13.89 9.42
CA GLY A 50 6.17 14.35 8.12
C GLY A 50 6.73 13.24 7.21
N GLU A 51 6.71 11.99 7.66
CA GLU A 51 7.17 10.82 6.89
C GLU A 51 6.31 10.60 5.66
N ALA A 52 6.93 10.28 4.52
CA ALA A 52 6.23 9.93 3.30
C ALA A 52 5.81 8.45 3.31
N MET A 53 4.56 8.17 2.91
CA MET A 53 4.08 6.81 2.73
C MET A 53 3.33 6.67 1.39
N PRO A 54 3.37 5.48 0.74
CA PRO A 54 2.60 5.23 -0.47
C PRO A 54 1.11 5.45 -0.25
N ALA A 55 0.44 6.14 -1.18
CA ALA A 55 -0.99 6.47 -1.06
C ALA A 55 -1.92 5.26 -1.24
N VAL A 56 -1.41 4.13 -1.73
CA VAL A 56 -2.13 2.85 -1.81
C VAL A 56 -1.36 1.80 -1.03
N GLY A 57 -2.01 1.22 -0.06
CA GLY A 57 -1.57 0.08 0.73
C GLY A 57 -2.34 -1.19 0.37
N MET A 58 -2.35 -2.16 1.27
CA MET A 58 -3.04 -3.43 1.08
C MET A 58 -3.80 -3.85 2.35
N GLY A 59 -5.10 -4.15 2.20
CA GLY A 59 -5.89 -4.82 3.23
C GLY A 59 -5.87 -6.35 3.07
N THR A 60 -6.09 -7.08 4.16
CA THR A 60 -5.98 -8.55 4.18
C THR A 60 -7.29 -9.27 4.52
N TRP A 61 -8.34 -8.55 4.89
CA TRP A 61 -9.62 -9.15 5.30
C TRP A 61 -10.20 -10.09 4.22
N ILE A 62 -10.55 -11.32 4.63
CA ILE A 62 -11.03 -12.42 3.76
C ILE A 62 -9.95 -12.92 2.77
N THR A 63 -9.21 -12.03 2.14
CA THR A 63 -8.29 -12.38 1.04
C THR A 63 -7.06 -13.16 1.50
N PHE A 64 -6.64 -12.97 2.75
CA PHE A 64 -5.52 -13.67 3.38
C PHE A 64 -5.94 -14.71 4.42
N ASN A 65 -7.24 -14.89 4.66
CA ASN A 65 -7.74 -15.93 5.54
C ASN A 65 -7.81 -17.27 4.80
N VAL A 66 -6.67 -17.93 4.61
CA VAL A 66 -6.52 -19.18 3.84
C VAL A 66 -6.09 -20.38 4.68
N GLY A 67 -6.11 -20.23 6.02
CA GLY A 67 -5.73 -21.30 6.93
C GLY A 67 -4.25 -21.65 6.84
N GLU A 68 -3.95 -22.94 6.87
CA GLU A 68 -2.57 -23.47 6.84
C GLU A 68 -2.18 -24.08 5.49
N ASP A 69 -3.02 -23.96 4.49
CA ASP A 69 -2.76 -24.47 3.15
C ASP A 69 -1.49 -23.84 2.56
N PRO A 70 -0.43 -24.63 2.31
CA PRO A 70 0.87 -24.11 1.91
C PRO A 70 0.85 -23.48 0.52
N GLU A 71 0.05 -24.02 -0.43
CA GLU A 71 -0.03 -23.48 -1.79
C GLU A 71 -0.74 -22.12 -1.77
N LEU A 72 -1.82 -21.99 -0.99
CA LEU A 72 -2.52 -20.73 -0.84
C LEU A 72 -1.67 -19.69 -0.11
N ARG A 73 -0.91 -20.07 0.92
CA ARG A 73 0.03 -19.18 1.62
C ARG A 73 1.13 -18.68 0.67
N ASP A 74 1.70 -19.57 -0.14
CA ASP A 74 2.72 -19.23 -1.13
C ASP A 74 2.20 -18.33 -2.24
N HIS A 75 0.97 -18.58 -2.65
CA HIS A 75 0.29 -17.67 -3.58
C HIS A 75 0.10 -16.26 -2.95
N ARG A 76 -0.22 -16.15 -1.66
CA ARG A 76 -0.30 -14.85 -0.96
C ARG A 76 1.08 -14.18 -0.85
N ALA A 77 2.15 -14.95 -0.62
CA ALA A 77 3.52 -14.41 -0.67
C ALA A 77 3.85 -13.82 -2.05
N THR A 78 3.39 -14.43 -3.14
CA THR A 78 3.55 -13.87 -4.50
C THR A 78 2.77 -12.57 -4.70
N ILE A 79 1.60 -12.44 -4.08
CA ILE A 79 0.84 -11.17 -4.09
C ILE A 79 1.58 -10.08 -3.30
N LEU A 80 2.15 -10.41 -2.13
CA LEU A 80 2.98 -9.50 -1.35
C LEU A 80 4.22 -9.05 -2.13
N ARG A 81 4.89 -9.98 -2.81
CA ARG A 81 6.02 -9.64 -3.68
C ARG A 81 5.61 -8.62 -4.73
N THR A 82 4.51 -8.89 -5.46
CA THR A 82 3.98 -7.95 -6.47
C THR A 82 3.66 -6.59 -5.87
N PHE A 83 3.09 -6.56 -4.66
CA PHE A 83 2.78 -5.33 -3.92
C PHE A 83 4.02 -4.50 -3.64
N PHE A 84 5.08 -5.11 -3.08
CA PHE A 84 6.32 -4.40 -2.77
C PHE A 84 7.12 -4.03 -4.02
N ASP A 85 7.20 -4.92 -5.02
CA ASP A 85 7.87 -4.65 -6.30
C ASP A 85 7.29 -3.43 -7.02
N MET A 86 6.00 -3.10 -6.78
CA MET A 86 5.31 -1.94 -7.32
C MET A 86 5.28 -0.73 -6.37
N GLY A 87 6.10 -0.74 -5.31
CA GLY A 87 6.23 0.39 -4.39
C GLY A 87 5.19 0.43 -3.27
N GLY A 88 4.52 -0.66 -2.99
CA GLY A 88 3.64 -0.78 -1.83
C GLY A 88 4.41 -0.73 -0.51
N GLY A 89 3.75 -0.25 0.55
CA GLY A 89 4.35 -0.17 1.89
C GLY A 89 3.40 -0.68 2.97
N MET A 90 2.26 -0.05 3.15
CA MET A 90 1.33 -0.38 4.23
C MET A 90 0.57 -1.68 3.98
N ILE A 91 0.67 -2.63 4.91
CA ILE A 91 -0.19 -3.82 4.99
C ILE A 91 -1.06 -3.70 6.24
N ASP A 92 -2.39 -3.75 6.07
CA ASP A 92 -3.36 -3.67 7.17
C ASP A 92 -4.04 -5.02 7.42
N SER A 93 -3.95 -5.51 8.65
CA SER A 93 -4.59 -6.75 9.11
C SER A 93 -5.33 -6.56 10.44
N SER A 94 -5.79 -7.66 11.04
CA SER A 94 -6.48 -7.66 12.34
C SER A 94 -6.54 -9.06 12.93
N PRO A 95 -6.52 -9.22 14.26
CA PRO A 95 -6.72 -10.51 14.92
C PRO A 95 -8.09 -11.14 14.62
N MET A 96 -9.12 -10.36 14.22
CA MET A 96 -10.40 -10.92 13.82
C MET A 96 -10.48 -11.44 12.38
N TYR A 97 -9.37 -11.42 11.63
CA TYR A 97 -9.35 -11.86 10.23
C TYR A 97 -8.92 -13.32 10.04
N GLY A 98 -9.14 -14.17 11.04
CA GLY A 98 -8.76 -15.58 11.03
C GLY A 98 -7.23 -15.75 10.88
N SER A 99 -6.79 -16.53 9.90
CA SER A 99 -5.38 -16.81 9.66
C SER A 99 -4.60 -15.67 8.97
N SER A 100 -5.25 -14.54 8.68
CA SER A 100 -4.63 -13.48 7.85
C SER A 100 -3.29 -12.97 8.38
N GLN A 101 -3.14 -12.80 9.70
CA GLN A 101 -1.87 -12.34 10.31
C GLN A 101 -0.74 -13.36 10.10
N ALA A 102 -1.00 -14.64 10.36
CA ALA A 102 -0.02 -15.71 10.14
C ALA A 102 0.36 -15.85 8.66
N VAL A 103 -0.60 -15.65 7.75
CA VAL A 103 -0.35 -15.69 6.29
C VAL A 103 0.47 -14.48 5.82
N VAL A 104 0.28 -13.30 6.41
CA VAL A 104 1.13 -12.13 6.18
C VAL A 104 2.56 -12.43 6.65
N GLY A 105 2.73 -12.93 7.89
CA GLY A 105 4.07 -13.28 8.42
C GLY A 105 4.79 -14.33 7.57
N HIS A 106 4.09 -15.39 7.15
CA HIS A 106 4.64 -16.37 6.20
C HIS A 106 5.15 -15.70 4.90
N GLY A 107 4.39 -14.76 4.36
CA GLY A 107 4.80 -14.04 3.16
C GLY A 107 5.98 -13.11 3.39
N LEU A 108 6.01 -12.37 4.51
CA LEU A 108 7.11 -11.49 4.88
C LEU A 108 8.41 -12.26 5.07
N ASP A 109 8.36 -13.40 5.76
CA ASP A 109 9.51 -14.29 5.94
C ASP A 109 10.07 -14.76 4.58
N LYS A 110 9.20 -15.22 3.67
CA LYS A 110 9.61 -15.60 2.30
C LYS A 110 10.20 -14.45 1.47
N LEU A 111 9.86 -13.21 1.77
CA LEU A 111 10.38 -12.03 1.10
C LEU A 111 11.63 -11.45 1.78
N GLY A 112 12.00 -11.93 2.96
CA GLY A 112 13.11 -11.43 3.75
C GLY A 112 12.82 -10.04 4.36
N TYR A 113 11.58 -9.75 4.72
CA TYR A 113 11.13 -8.50 5.37
C TYR A 113 11.55 -7.23 4.60
N PRO A 114 10.81 -6.86 3.54
CA PRO A 114 11.15 -5.69 2.71
C PRO A 114 11.28 -4.39 3.52
N ASP A 115 12.32 -3.61 3.26
CA ASP A 115 12.63 -2.33 3.95
C ASP A 115 11.49 -1.30 3.91
N GLY A 116 10.62 -1.39 2.90
CA GLY A 116 9.45 -0.51 2.74
C GLY A 116 8.19 -0.94 3.52
N LEU A 117 8.27 -1.98 4.35
CA LEU A 117 7.13 -2.46 5.13
C LEU A 117 6.66 -1.40 6.13
N ILE A 118 5.38 -1.04 6.05
CA ILE A 118 4.63 -0.28 7.05
C ILE A 118 3.57 -1.23 7.62
N SER A 119 3.85 -1.77 8.78
CA SER A 119 3.02 -2.79 9.41
C SER A 119 1.84 -2.18 10.16
N ALA A 120 0.61 -2.57 9.82
CA ALA A 120 -0.59 -2.08 10.49
C ALA A 120 -1.49 -3.25 10.94
N THR A 121 -1.83 -3.27 12.23
CA THR A 121 -2.79 -4.23 12.77
C THR A 121 -3.66 -3.58 13.85
N LYS A 122 -4.44 -4.38 14.57
CA LYS A 122 -5.47 -3.88 15.48
C LYS A 122 -5.51 -4.66 16.77
N VAL A 123 -6.06 -4.03 17.81
CA VAL A 123 -6.53 -4.72 19.02
C VAL A 123 -8.05 -4.82 18.99
N TRP A 124 -8.57 -5.99 19.37
CA TRP A 124 -10.00 -6.29 19.35
C TRP A 124 -10.36 -7.26 20.49
N THR A 125 -10.56 -6.72 21.67
CA THR A 125 -11.08 -7.46 22.83
C THR A 125 -12.30 -6.76 23.38
N ARG A 126 -13.34 -7.53 23.72
CA ARG A 126 -14.63 -6.98 24.19
C ARG A 126 -14.60 -6.59 25.66
N PHE A 127 -13.78 -7.26 26.45
CA PHE A 127 -13.64 -7.06 27.88
C PHE A 127 -12.26 -6.47 28.16
N GLY A 128 -12.13 -5.66 29.22
CA GLY A 128 -10.86 -5.05 29.61
C GLY A 128 -9.75 -6.09 29.77
N GLY A 129 -8.56 -5.78 29.28
CA GLY A 129 -7.42 -6.68 29.23
C GLY A 129 -7.29 -7.38 27.85
N GLY A 130 -6.20 -8.15 27.69
CA GLY A 130 -5.92 -8.92 26.46
C GLY A 130 -5.39 -8.11 25.28
N ALA A 131 -5.31 -6.78 25.33
CA ALA A 131 -4.73 -5.99 24.26
C ALA A 131 -3.22 -6.19 24.15
N GLU A 132 -2.51 -6.26 25.28
CA GLU A 132 -1.08 -6.57 25.32
C GLU A 132 -0.80 -7.96 24.75
N ASP A 133 -1.58 -8.96 25.11
CA ASP A 133 -1.45 -10.33 24.61
C ASP A 133 -1.70 -10.37 23.09
N GLN A 134 -2.74 -9.67 22.59
CA GLN A 134 -2.99 -9.58 21.15
C GLN A 134 -1.87 -8.86 20.39
N MET A 135 -1.27 -7.82 20.96
CA MET A 135 -0.11 -7.15 20.37
C MET A 135 1.12 -8.06 20.38
N ALA A 136 1.34 -8.85 21.42
CA ALA A 136 2.43 -9.81 21.50
C ALA A 136 2.25 -10.92 20.46
N GLU A 137 1.07 -11.53 20.39
CA GLU A 137 0.71 -12.53 19.39
C GLU A 137 0.86 -11.99 17.97
N ALA A 138 0.40 -10.77 17.70
CA ALA A 138 0.54 -10.17 16.39
C ALA A 138 2.00 -9.99 15.97
N ARG A 139 2.90 -9.56 16.90
CA ARG A 139 4.34 -9.47 16.62
C ARG A 139 4.93 -10.84 16.27
N GLU A 140 4.58 -11.87 17.04
CA GLU A 140 5.03 -13.24 16.78
C GLU A 140 4.56 -13.73 15.41
N LEU A 141 3.26 -13.56 15.11
CA LEU A 141 2.67 -13.98 13.83
C LEU A 141 3.26 -13.27 12.62
N TRP A 142 3.63 -11.99 12.75
CA TRP A 142 4.22 -11.23 11.65
C TRP A 142 5.74 -11.32 11.60
N GLY A 143 6.40 -11.78 12.65
CA GLY A 143 7.86 -11.79 12.76
C GLY A 143 8.47 -10.38 12.87
N VAL A 144 7.76 -9.42 13.45
CA VAL A 144 8.22 -8.03 13.60
C VAL A 144 8.38 -7.68 15.09
N GLU A 145 9.37 -6.88 15.42
CA GLU A 145 9.58 -6.42 16.81
C GLU A 145 8.62 -5.28 17.19
N THR A 146 8.37 -4.38 16.24
CA THR A 146 7.56 -3.17 16.43
C THR A 146 6.53 -3.07 15.31
N PHE A 147 5.30 -2.73 15.65
CA PHE A 147 4.30 -2.34 14.64
C PHE A 147 4.37 -0.84 14.38
N ASP A 148 4.22 -0.47 13.10
CA ASP A 148 4.11 0.95 12.75
C ASP A 148 2.77 1.52 13.22
N VAL A 149 1.66 0.90 12.85
CA VAL A 149 0.32 1.39 13.20
C VAL A 149 -0.45 0.34 13.98
N MET A 150 -0.77 0.63 15.23
CA MET A 150 -1.65 -0.18 16.07
C MET A 150 -2.98 0.52 16.27
N GLN A 151 -4.08 -0.16 15.95
CA GLN A 151 -5.40 0.48 15.89
C GLN A 151 -6.41 -0.19 16.82
N VAL A 152 -7.34 0.57 17.39
CA VAL A 152 -8.52 0.01 18.06
C VAL A 152 -9.57 -0.37 17.02
N HIS A 153 -9.90 -1.65 16.90
CA HIS A 153 -10.80 -2.16 15.87
C HIS A 153 -12.27 -1.84 16.16
N ASN A 154 -12.91 -1.12 15.23
CA ASN A 154 -14.33 -0.75 15.30
C ASN A 154 -14.73 -0.05 16.61
N LEU A 155 -13.83 0.72 17.21
CA LEU A 155 -14.03 1.40 18.50
C LEU A 155 -14.49 0.47 19.64
N VAL A 156 -14.21 -0.83 19.56
CA VAL A 156 -14.55 -1.78 20.64
C VAL A 156 -13.66 -1.47 21.84
N ASN A 157 -14.28 -1.18 22.99
CA ASN A 157 -13.58 -0.86 24.24
C ASN A 157 -12.47 0.19 24.09
N TRP A 158 -12.68 1.19 23.24
CA TRP A 158 -11.62 2.09 22.78
C TRP A 158 -10.94 2.88 23.93
N ARG A 159 -11.69 3.23 24.98
CA ARG A 159 -11.12 3.99 26.12
C ARG A 159 -10.01 3.23 26.83
N GLU A 160 -10.21 1.95 27.08
CA GLU A 160 -9.20 1.10 27.75
C GLU A 160 -8.08 0.77 26.77
N HIS A 161 -8.41 0.44 25.51
CA HIS A 161 -7.39 0.12 24.52
C HIS A 161 -6.48 1.31 24.22
N LEU A 162 -7.00 2.53 24.12
CA LEU A 162 -6.14 3.70 23.91
C LEU A 162 -5.15 3.93 25.06
N LYS A 163 -5.50 3.61 26.32
CA LYS A 163 -4.55 3.66 27.45
C LYS A 163 -3.40 2.67 27.22
N THR A 164 -3.74 1.44 26.86
CA THR A 164 -2.74 0.40 26.56
C THR A 164 -1.86 0.78 25.37
N LEU A 165 -2.46 1.30 24.28
CA LEU A 165 -1.70 1.71 23.09
C LEU A 165 -0.77 2.89 23.39
N ARG A 166 -1.17 3.85 24.24
CA ARG A 166 -0.28 4.95 24.66
C ARG A 166 0.93 4.41 25.41
N ALA A 167 0.70 3.54 26.39
CA ALA A 167 1.82 2.91 27.11
C ALA A 167 2.74 2.10 26.19
N ALA A 168 2.18 1.43 25.18
CA ALA A 168 2.97 0.72 24.17
C ALA A 168 3.78 1.68 23.27
N LYS A 169 3.21 2.83 22.89
CA LYS A 169 3.90 3.87 22.11
C LYS A 169 5.03 4.50 22.92
N ASP A 170 4.78 4.85 24.19
CA ASP A 170 5.78 5.42 25.10
C ASP A 170 6.95 4.45 25.33
N ALA A 171 6.67 3.16 25.31
CA ALA A 171 7.67 2.09 25.42
C ALA A 171 8.36 1.75 24.07
N GLY A 172 8.05 2.43 22.98
CA GLY A 172 8.63 2.19 21.65
C GLY A 172 8.19 0.89 20.96
N ARG A 173 7.13 0.23 21.48
CA ARG A 173 6.61 -1.03 20.92
C ARG A 173 5.69 -0.85 19.73
N ILE A 174 5.15 0.36 19.55
CA ILE A 174 4.40 0.80 18.37
C ILE A 174 4.81 2.24 18.02
N ARG A 175 4.69 2.63 16.75
CA ARG A 175 5.04 3.99 16.31
C ARG A 175 3.82 4.92 16.32
N TYR A 176 2.68 4.45 15.86
CA TYR A 176 1.46 5.23 15.68
C TYR A 176 0.25 4.55 16.30
N ILE A 177 -0.62 5.36 16.90
CA ILE A 177 -1.90 4.93 17.47
C ILE A 177 -3.02 5.29 16.50
N GLY A 178 -3.92 4.34 16.23
CA GLY A 178 -5.11 4.57 15.41
C GLY A 178 -6.41 4.05 16.03
N VAL A 179 -7.51 4.48 15.45
CA VAL A 179 -8.84 3.93 15.72
C VAL A 179 -9.56 3.65 14.42
N THR A 180 -10.45 2.65 14.40
CA THR A 180 -11.13 2.27 13.17
C THR A 180 -12.65 2.18 13.33
N THR A 181 -13.37 2.46 12.26
CA THR A 181 -14.74 2.05 12.02
C THR A 181 -14.88 1.45 10.62
N SER A 182 -16.01 0.83 10.37
CA SER A 182 -16.33 0.30 9.04
C SER A 182 -17.83 0.39 8.76
N HIS A 183 -18.25 0.27 7.50
CA HIS A 183 -19.64 0.30 7.05
C HIS A 183 -20.37 1.65 7.23
N GLY A 184 -19.68 2.75 7.43
CA GLY A 184 -20.31 4.04 7.74
C GLY A 184 -21.01 4.06 9.10
N SER A 185 -20.64 3.16 10.03
CA SER A 185 -21.23 3.08 11.36
C SER A 185 -20.42 3.84 12.39
N ARG A 186 -21.08 4.29 13.46
CA ARG A 186 -20.44 4.96 14.61
C ARG A 186 -19.68 6.25 14.26
N HIS A 187 -20.06 6.94 13.21
CA HIS A 187 -19.36 8.18 12.78
C HIS A 187 -19.37 9.26 13.88
N ASP A 188 -20.49 9.45 14.59
CA ASP A 188 -20.57 10.44 15.68
C ASP A 188 -19.62 10.10 16.85
N GLU A 189 -19.45 8.83 17.14
CA GLU A 189 -18.48 8.41 18.16
C GLU A 189 -17.05 8.52 17.66
N LEU A 190 -16.79 8.13 16.41
CA LEU A 190 -15.49 8.28 15.78
C LEU A 190 -15.07 9.75 15.76
N GLU A 191 -15.95 10.67 15.39
CA GLU A 191 -15.69 12.09 15.39
C GLU A 191 -15.34 12.62 16.79
N ARG A 192 -16.05 12.16 17.83
CA ARG A 192 -15.69 12.50 19.22
C ARG A 192 -14.28 12.03 19.57
N VAL A 193 -13.94 10.78 19.24
CA VAL A 193 -12.59 10.25 19.49
C VAL A 193 -11.53 11.07 18.73
N MET A 194 -11.76 11.38 17.45
CA MET A 194 -10.84 12.21 16.65
C MET A 194 -10.67 13.62 17.24
N ARG A 195 -11.71 14.18 17.87
CA ARG A 195 -11.67 15.52 18.45
C ARG A 195 -10.94 15.54 19.80
N ASP A 196 -11.18 14.52 20.62
CA ASP A 196 -10.87 14.56 22.05
C ASP A 196 -9.61 13.75 22.41
N GLU A 197 -9.20 12.78 21.57
CA GLU A 197 -8.11 11.87 21.87
C GLU A 197 -6.88 12.12 20.97
N PRO A 198 -5.66 12.08 21.54
CA PRO A 198 -4.43 12.19 20.74
C PRO A 198 -4.18 10.87 20.00
N ILE A 199 -4.62 10.79 18.78
CA ILE A 199 -4.42 9.67 17.85
C ILE A 199 -3.67 10.13 16.60
N ASP A 200 -2.87 9.25 16.02
CA ASP A 200 -2.06 9.56 14.83
C ASP A 200 -2.81 9.18 13.55
N PHE A 201 -3.64 8.15 13.60
CA PHE A 201 -4.40 7.64 12.44
C PHE A 201 -5.86 7.38 12.77
N VAL A 202 -6.69 7.57 11.77
CA VAL A 202 -8.08 7.14 11.75
C VAL A 202 -8.35 6.29 10.52
N GLN A 203 -9.11 5.20 10.68
CA GLN A 203 -9.50 4.35 9.54
C GLN A 203 -11.03 4.27 9.44
N PHE A 204 -11.59 4.58 8.28
CA PHE A 204 -13.02 4.49 8.01
C PHE A 204 -13.31 4.20 6.54
N THR A 205 -14.60 3.92 6.25
CA THR A 205 -15.06 3.66 4.89
C THR A 205 -15.24 4.97 4.12
N TYR A 206 -14.65 5.03 2.92
CA TYR A 206 -14.86 6.12 1.97
C TYR A 206 -14.64 5.59 0.54
N ASN A 207 -15.52 5.90 -0.37
CA ASN A 207 -15.40 5.57 -1.80
C ASN A 207 -16.36 6.46 -2.61
N ILE A 208 -16.32 6.34 -3.94
CA ILE A 208 -17.03 7.24 -4.85
C ILE A 208 -18.57 7.25 -4.67
N VAL A 209 -19.16 6.18 -4.11
CA VAL A 209 -20.61 6.09 -3.83
C VAL A 209 -20.94 6.23 -2.34
N ASP A 210 -19.95 6.14 -1.45
CA ASP A 210 -20.11 6.28 0.00
C ASP A 210 -19.22 7.43 0.46
N ARG A 211 -19.78 8.65 0.45
CA ARG A 211 -19.05 9.90 0.62
C ARG A 211 -19.34 10.64 1.92
N TRP A 212 -20.05 10.02 2.87
CA TRP A 212 -20.41 10.64 4.17
C TRP A 212 -19.23 11.24 4.93
N ALA A 213 -18.03 10.70 4.72
CA ALA A 213 -16.83 11.20 5.36
C ALA A 213 -16.39 12.59 4.85
N GLU A 214 -16.82 13.02 3.66
CA GLU A 214 -16.46 14.32 3.08
C GLU A 214 -17.03 15.49 3.89
N ASP A 215 -18.20 15.30 4.54
CA ASP A 215 -18.89 16.36 5.24
C ASP A 215 -18.25 16.70 6.60
N ARG A 216 -17.69 15.70 7.29
CA ARG A 216 -17.25 15.86 8.70
C ARG A 216 -15.90 15.22 9.01
N LEU A 217 -15.69 13.93 8.68
CA LEU A 217 -14.53 13.18 9.15
C LEU A 217 -13.23 13.57 8.42
N LEU A 218 -13.29 13.75 7.10
CA LEU A 218 -12.12 14.15 6.31
C LEU A 218 -11.65 15.58 6.66
N PRO A 219 -12.54 16.59 6.74
CA PRO A 219 -12.16 17.93 7.23
C PRO A 219 -11.58 17.90 8.64
N LEU A 220 -12.22 17.18 9.58
CA LEU A 220 -11.74 17.08 10.95
C LEU A 220 -10.34 16.42 11.04
N ALA A 221 -10.11 15.37 10.26
CA ALA A 221 -8.79 14.71 10.21
C ALA A 221 -7.71 15.69 9.73
N GLN A 222 -8.02 16.49 8.72
CA GLN A 222 -7.11 17.50 8.18
C GLN A 222 -6.81 18.60 9.22
N ASP A 223 -7.83 19.13 9.87
CA ASP A 223 -7.71 20.17 10.91
C ASP A 223 -6.91 19.70 12.13
N LYS A 224 -7.04 18.42 12.48
CA LYS A 224 -6.37 17.82 13.63
C LYS A 224 -4.99 17.23 13.29
N GLY A 225 -4.59 17.18 12.03
CA GLY A 225 -3.35 16.54 11.62
C GLY A 225 -3.35 15.04 11.85
N ILE A 226 -4.49 14.36 11.61
CA ILE A 226 -4.64 12.92 11.76
C ILE A 226 -4.52 12.26 10.39
N GLY A 227 -3.66 11.25 10.26
CA GLY A 227 -3.53 10.44 9.06
C GLY A 227 -4.80 9.62 8.78
N VAL A 228 -5.24 9.56 7.54
CA VAL A 228 -6.48 8.86 7.15
C VAL A 228 -6.20 7.63 6.32
N ILE A 229 -6.62 6.47 6.84
CA ILE A 229 -6.60 5.19 6.14
C ILE A 229 -8.02 4.88 5.66
N ILE A 230 -8.18 4.60 4.37
CA ILE A 230 -9.49 4.30 3.79
C ILE A 230 -9.64 2.80 3.59
N ASN A 231 -10.59 2.22 4.33
CA ASN A 231 -11.03 0.85 4.12
C ASN A 231 -12.22 0.79 3.13
N ARG A 232 -12.49 -0.43 2.59
CA ARG A 232 -13.60 -0.68 1.63
C ARG A 232 -13.61 0.25 0.41
N PRO A 233 -12.47 0.54 -0.21
CA PRO A 233 -12.40 1.45 -1.36
C PRO A 233 -13.30 1.00 -2.52
N PHE A 234 -13.57 -0.30 -2.63
CA PHE A 234 -14.42 -0.90 -3.67
C PHE A 234 -15.77 -1.41 -3.13
N LYS A 235 -16.22 -0.92 -1.95
CA LYS A 235 -17.48 -1.34 -1.32
C LYS A 235 -17.65 -2.89 -1.32
N ARG A 236 -16.58 -3.63 -0.92
CA ARG A 236 -16.56 -5.11 -0.93
C ARG A 236 -16.87 -5.71 -2.31
N LYS A 237 -16.23 -5.24 -3.36
CA LYS A 237 -16.42 -5.63 -4.77
C LYS A 237 -17.77 -5.17 -5.38
N GLN A 238 -18.62 -4.48 -4.63
CA GLN A 238 -19.92 -4.04 -5.19
C GLN A 238 -19.72 -3.03 -6.33
N LEU A 239 -18.72 -2.13 -6.26
CA LEU A 239 -18.45 -1.19 -7.34
C LEU A 239 -18.14 -1.90 -8.66
N PHE A 240 -17.35 -2.97 -8.63
CA PHE A 240 -17.08 -3.74 -9.84
C PHE A 240 -18.34 -4.41 -10.38
N ARG A 241 -19.21 -5.00 -9.51
CA ARG A 241 -20.47 -5.58 -9.94
C ARG A 241 -21.44 -4.57 -10.55
N MET A 242 -21.40 -3.33 -10.09
CA MET A 242 -22.26 -2.26 -10.60
C MET A 242 -21.76 -1.70 -11.94
N PHE A 243 -20.45 -1.66 -12.15
CA PHE A 243 -19.87 -0.90 -13.26
C PHE A 243 -18.98 -1.72 -14.21
N GLN A 244 -18.76 -3.03 -13.98
CA GLN A 244 -17.87 -3.85 -14.84
C GLN A 244 -18.28 -3.88 -16.31
N ASP A 245 -19.59 -3.81 -16.59
CA ASP A 245 -20.15 -3.85 -17.94
C ASP A 245 -20.29 -2.44 -18.56
N GLN A 246 -19.88 -1.40 -17.84
CA GLN A 246 -19.85 -0.02 -18.29
C GLN A 246 -18.43 0.34 -18.78
N PRO A 247 -18.29 1.10 -19.87
CA PRO A 247 -16.97 1.58 -20.29
C PRO A 247 -16.43 2.60 -19.29
N LEU A 248 -15.10 2.64 -19.16
CA LEU A 248 -14.49 3.84 -18.57
C LEU A 248 -14.78 5.05 -19.46
N PRO A 249 -14.98 6.24 -18.90
CA PRO A 249 -15.16 7.43 -19.71
C PRO A 249 -13.88 7.76 -20.48
N ASP A 250 -13.98 8.26 -21.71
CA ASP A 250 -12.84 8.57 -22.59
C ASP A 250 -11.81 9.52 -21.94
N TRP A 251 -12.26 10.32 -20.98
CA TRP A 251 -11.40 11.22 -20.22
C TRP A 251 -10.70 10.57 -19.01
N ALA A 252 -10.97 9.30 -18.68
CA ALA A 252 -10.34 8.63 -17.53
C ALA A 252 -8.82 8.54 -17.68
N GLY A 253 -8.31 8.17 -18.86
CA GLY A 253 -6.88 8.22 -19.15
C GLY A 253 -6.33 9.65 -19.09
N PRO A 254 -6.80 10.58 -19.95
CA PRO A 254 -6.23 11.92 -20.07
C PRO A 254 -6.34 12.80 -18.82
N GLU A 255 -7.38 12.64 -17.98
CA GLU A 255 -7.61 13.53 -16.83
C GLU A 255 -7.33 12.90 -15.47
N VAL A 256 -7.20 11.57 -15.42
CA VAL A 256 -7.07 10.82 -14.14
C VAL A 256 -5.92 9.81 -14.19
N ASP A 257 -5.32 9.56 -15.35
CA ASP A 257 -4.34 8.48 -15.58
C ASP A 257 -4.87 7.11 -15.11
N ALA A 258 -6.14 6.82 -15.37
CA ALA A 258 -6.78 5.57 -14.99
C ALA A 258 -7.05 4.70 -16.22
N GLU A 259 -6.48 3.50 -16.25
CA GLU A 259 -6.61 2.51 -17.32
C GLU A 259 -7.72 1.49 -17.07
N ASN A 260 -8.20 1.39 -15.83
CA ASN A 260 -9.22 0.46 -15.41
C ASN A 260 -10.03 1.01 -14.23
N TRP A 261 -11.14 0.35 -13.90
CA TRP A 261 -12.03 0.75 -12.83
C TRP A 261 -11.37 0.79 -11.44
N ALA A 262 -10.42 -0.12 -11.17
CA ALA A 262 -9.72 -0.12 -9.89
C ALA A 262 -8.91 1.16 -9.70
N GLN A 263 -8.12 1.55 -10.72
CA GLN A 263 -7.36 2.80 -10.71
C GLN A 263 -8.31 4.02 -10.63
N PHE A 264 -9.40 4.03 -11.39
CA PHE A 264 -10.37 5.13 -11.37
C PHE A 264 -10.93 5.34 -9.94
N PHE A 265 -11.38 4.28 -9.29
CA PHE A 265 -11.91 4.38 -7.92
C PHE A 265 -10.84 4.74 -6.89
N LEU A 266 -9.63 4.17 -6.99
CA LEU A 266 -8.55 4.49 -6.06
C LEU A 266 -8.07 5.93 -6.23
N LYS A 267 -7.90 6.41 -7.46
CA LYS A 267 -7.50 7.80 -7.72
C LYS A 267 -8.54 8.81 -7.24
N PHE A 268 -9.84 8.49 -7.31
CA PHE A 268 -10.88 9.30 -6.65
C PHE A 268 -10.60 9.46 -5.15
N ILE A 269 -10.26 8.36 -4.47
CA ILE A 269 -10.02 8.32 -3.03
C ILE A 269 -8.73 9.06 -2.67
N ILE A 270 -7.60 8.63 -3.26
CA ILE A 270 -6.28 9.20 -2.93
C ILE A 270 -6.08 10.61 -3.50
N GLY A 271 -6.93 11.07 -4.41
CA GLY A 271 -7.03 12.44 -4.87
C GLY A 271 -7.63 13.40 -3.83
N HIS A 272 -8.25 12.89 -2.75
CA HIS A 272 -8.71 13.75 -1.66
C HIS A 272 -7.54 14.15 -0.76
N PRO A 273 -7.30 15.45 -0.49
CA PRO A 273 -6.11 15.93 0.21
C PRO A 273 -5.96 15.41 1.64
N ALA A 274 -7.07 15.10 2.32
CA ALA A 274 -7.05 14.55 3.67
C ALA A 274 -6.72 13.04 3.72
N VAL A 275 -6.76 12.31 2.60
CA VAL A 275 -6.50 10.87 2.59
C VAL A 275 -5.01 10.59 2.56
N THR A 276 -4.54 9.78 3.50
CA THR A 276 -3.14 9.34 3.56
C THR A 276 -2.93 8.04 2.79
N CYS A 277 -3.79 7.04 2.98
CA CYS A 277 -3.63 5.73 2.34
C CYS A 277 -4.98 5.04 2.11
N ALA A 278 -5.17 4.43 0.95
CA ALA A 278 -6.29 3.52 0.68
C ALA A 278 -5.80 2.07 0.71
N ILE A 279 -6.56 1.15 1.33
CA ILE A 279 -6.15 -0.25 1.54
C ILE A 279 -7.07 -1.25 0.83
N PRO A 280 -7.04 -1.32 -0.51
CA PRO A 280 -7.74 -2.35 -1.25
C PRO A 280 -7.23 -3.75 -0.88
N ALA A 281 -8.13 -4.74 -0.86
CA ALA A 281 -7.78 -6.13 -0.61
C ALA A 281 -8.01 -6.99 -1.85
N THR A 282 -7.04 -7.84 -2.20
CA THR A 282 -7.16 -8.78 -3.31
C THR A 282 -6.48 -10.11 -3.00
N SER A 283 -6.95 -11.16 -3.67
CA SER A 283 -6.33 -12.49 -3.68
C SER A 283 -5.78 -12.85 -5.08
N GLN A 284 -5.64 -11.87 -5.98
CA GLN A 284 -5.23 -12.09 -7.36
C GLN A 284 -4.11 -11.13 -7.77
N ILE A 285 -3.06 -11.66 -8.41
CA ILE A 285 -1.90 -10.88 -8.86
C ILE A 285 -2.28 -9.80 -9.90
N PRO A 286 -3.12 -10.08 -10.92
CA PRO A 286 -3.56 -9.04 -11.85
C PRO A 286 -4.25 -7.87 -11.14
N HIS A 287 -5.16 -8.15 -10.22
CA HIS A 287 -5.84 -7.10 -9.45
C HIS A 287 -4.88 -6.32 -8.50
N MET A 288 -3.82 -6.98 -7.99
CA MET A 288 -2.78 -6.25 -7.26
C MET A 288 -2.06 -5.26 -8.17
N ARG A 289 -1.71 -5.66 -9.40
CA ARG A 289 -1.09 -4.75 -10.39
C ARG A 289 -1.99 -3.59 -10.75
N GLU A 290 -3.29 -3.84 -10.97
CA GLU A 290 -4.28 -2.80 -11.24
C GLU A 290 -4.37 -1.79 -10.07
N ASN A 291 -4.46 -2.29 -8.84
CA ASN A 291 -4.51 -1.44 -7.64
C ASN A 291 -3.26 -0.57 -7.51
N MET A 292 -2.09 -1.17 -7.66
CA MET A 292 -0.81 -0.45 -7.52
C MET A 292 -0.54 0.51 -8.68
N GLY A 293 -1.11 0.28 -9.84
CA GLY A 293 -1.09 1.24 -10.97
C GLY A 293 -1.70 2.60 -10.60
N ALA A 294 -2.57 2.66 -9.59
CA ALA A 294 -3.09 3.94 -9.09
C ALA A 294 -2.03 4.83 -8.40
N LEU A 295 -0.85 4.29 -8.09
CA LEU A 295 0.28 5.06 -7.51
C LEU A 295 1.09 5.87 -8.51
N THR A 296 0.77 5.82 -9.80
CA THR A 296 1.50 6.55 -10.85
C THR A 296 0.62 7.59 -11.51
N GLY A 297 1.25 8.59 -12.15
CA GLY A 297 0.58 9.65 -12.87
C GLY A 297 -0.08 10.71 -11.98
N ASP A 298 -0.95 11.53 -12.56
CA ASP A 298 -1.56 12.66 -11.87
C ASP A 298 -2.75 12.25 -11.00
N LEU A 299 -2.97 13.02 -9.95
CA LEU A 299 -4.15 12.88 -9.09
C LEU A 299 -5.26 13.85 -9.49
N PRO A 300 -6.52 13.39 -9.53
CA PRO A 300 -7.65 14.26 -9.82
C PRO A 300 -7.81 15.33 -8.72
N GLY A 301 -7.83 16.60 -9.12
CA GLY A 301 -8.23 17.69 -8.24
C GLY A 301 -9.74 17.67 -7.96
N GLU A 302 -10.20 18.57 -7.09
CA GLU A 302 -11.61 18.60 -6.64
C GLU A 302 -12.62 18.69 -7.81
N LYS A 303 -12.35 19.51 -8.82
CA LYS A 303 -13.23 19.64 -10.01
C LYS A 303 -13.37 18.32 -10.76
N THR A 304 -12.23 17.62 -10.96
CA THR A 304 -12.21 16.32 -11.64
C THR A 304 -12.88 15.24 -10.77
N ARG A 305 -12.63 15.23 -9.47
CA ARG A 305 -13.33 14.31 -8.55
C ARG A 305 -14.85 14.50 -8.58
N ARG A 306 -15.35 15.74 -8.61
CA ARG A 306 -16.78 16.01 -8.82
C ARG A 306 -17.29 15.55 -10.20
N LYS A 307 -16.47 15.63 -11.24
CA LYS A 307 -16.79 15.07 -12.56
C LYS A 307 -16.90 13.55 -12.52
N MET A 308 -15.98 12.89 -11.82
CA MET A 308 -16.01 11.42 -11.60
C MET A 308 -17.31 10.99 -10.90
N VAL A 309 -17.71 11.69 -9.84
CA VAL A 309 -18.95 11.42 -9.14
C VAL A 309 -20.17 11.54 -10.05
N ARG A 310 -20.29 12.66 -10.79
CA ARG A 310 -21.43 12.85 -11.73
C ARG A 310 -21.48 11.76 -12.79
N TYR A 311 -20.33 11.31 -13.28
CA TYR A 311 -20.30 10.23 -14.25
C TYR A 311 -20.86 8.92 -13.63
N ILE A 312 -20.39 8.54 -12.44
CA ILE A 312 -20.91 7.35 -11.72
C ILE A 312 -22.41 7.45 -11.42
N GLU A 313 -22.91 8.63 -11.08
CA GLU A 313 -24.34 8.86 -10.82
C GLU A 313 -25.20 8.85 -12.10
N SER A 314 -24.60 8.96 -13.27
CA SER A 314 -25.30 8.91 -14.57
C SER A 314 -25.36 7.50 -15.20
N LEU A 315 -24.62 6.52 -14.66
CA LEU A 315 -24.63 5.14 -15.09
C LEU A 315 -25.73 4.32 -14.40
#